data_54099c0a640a3005975e8bf6cb169e53
#
_entry.id   54099c0a640a3005975e8bf6cb169e53
#
_cell.length_a   1.000
_cell.length_b   1.000
_cell.length_c   1.000
_cell.angle_alpha   90.00
_cell.angle_beta   90.00
_cell.angle_gamma   90.00
#
_symmetry.space_group_name_H-M   'P 1'
#
loop_
_entity.id
_entity.type
_entity.pdbx_description
1 polymer ?
#
loop_
_entity_poly.entity_id
_entity_poly.type
_entity_poly.pdbx_seq_one_letter_code
_entity_poly.pdbx_strand_id
1 'polypeptide(L)'
;IESPGKYSAVAKQLHKDVAIDVDRFYDYFDQDYFSSRKMGRGIYFDKAGYGVDRLTEYPLGVFSGGTTTPEDMRVAVRAMPISRADQDAFIRLLDGGVDYLDGKSVEEKRAYLNNISYLDFLETHAQMPESVREIMRDTFLQLTAVGWEAASALQAAEYWFPGTRELGVQQPEADDEPYIHHFPDGNAGVARALVRDLVPEAIPGTTMQDLVTARADYSLLDRDDSDVQIRLSSTAVDVRHAGDGKLVDVTYVRDGEPCRARARHTVLACYNNVIPHICTEVPESQAEAIRYATKIPFVKASIAIRNWQAFADAGFFAMYSPGDFYFKHMYLDFPVSMGDYRYSEGPDEPIVISAWYSPTTRGLPAKDQYRAGRARLLEMSFGDFEQNIYGHLDGMLGGSGFDADREIAAITLNRWPHGYAYEFEGVGVPLEYDRYNGPHIRGRAQIGRLSIANSDSEAYAYVHGAIDAADRAVNEQLG
;
A
#
# COMPACT_ATOMS: atom_id res chain seq x y z
N ILE A 1 8.53 -2.97 -6.69
CA ILE A 1 9.77 -2.51 -6.01
C ILE A 1 9.75 -1.00 -5.99
N GLU A 2 9.63 -0.36 -4.84
CA GLU A 2 9.62 1.10 -4.78
C GLU A 2 10.98 1.65 -4.36
N SER A 3 11.42 2.74 -4.99
CA SER A 3 12.61 3.51 -4.65
C SER A 3 13.86 2.65 -4.36
N PRO A 4 14.31 1.79 -5.30
CA PRO A 4 15.45 0.89 -5.06
C PRO A 4 16.76 1.64 -4.81
N GLY A 5 16.86 2.91 -5.18
CA GLY A 5 17.98 3.79 -4.81
C GLY A 5 18.21 3.89 -3.32
N LYS A 6 17.12 3.86 -2.51
CA LYS A 6 17.14 3.96 -1.05
C LYS A 6 17.38 2.64 -0.32
N TYR A 7 17.49 1.53 -1.05
CA TYR A 7 17.66 0.21 -0.46
C TYR A 7 19.01 0.07 0.26
N SER A 8 19.02 -0.73 1.31
CA SER A 8 20.26 -1.15 1.99
C SER A 8 21.20 -1.89 1.03
N ALA A 9 22.47 -1.99 1.39
CA ALA A 9 23.44 -2.78 0.63
C ALA A 9 22.99 -4.25 0.51
N VAL A 10 22.40 -4.81 1.56
CA VAL A 10 21.88 -6.19 1.58
C VAL A 10 20.74 -6.36 0.59
N ALA A 11 19.75 -5.46 0.61
CA ALA A 11 18.61 -5.54 -0.31
C ALA A 11 19.04 -5.34 -1.76
N LYS A 12 19.96 -4.41 -2.05
CA LYS A 12 20.54 -4.22 -3.38
C LYS A 12 21.29 -5.47 -3.87
N GLN A 13 22.04 -6.12 -2.97
CA GLN A 13 22.79 -7.32 -3.31
C GLN A 13 21.83 -8.49 -3.60
N LEU A 14 20.82 -8.70 -2.76
CA LEU A 14 19.83 -9.77 -2.97
C LEU A 14 19.14 -9.65 -4.34
N HIS A 15 18.75 -8.42 -4.75
CA HIS A 15 18.15 -8.22 -6.08
C HIS A 15 19.09 -8.69 -7.20
N LYS A 16 20.39 -8.38 -7.11
CA LYS A 16 21.39 -8.84 -8.09
C LYS A 16 21.53 -10.37 -8.06
N ASP A 17 21.58 -10.96 -6.88
CA ASP A 17 21.76 -12.40 -6.71
C ASP A 17 20.61 -13.19 -7.34
N VAL A 18 19.36 -12.67 -7.25
CA VAL A 18 18.17 -13.29 -7.85
C VAL A 18 17.87 -12.77 -9.27
N ALA A 19 18.88 -12.16 -9.92
CA ALA A 19 18.81 -11.65 -11.30
C ALA A 19 17.71 -10.58 -11.55
N ILE A 20 17.44 -9.73 -10.55
CA ILE A 20 16.62 -8.52 -10.71
C ILE A 20 17.54 -7.33 -10.95
N ASP A 21 17.52 -6.83 -12.16
CA ASP A 21 18.26 -5.63 -12.59
C ASP A 21 17.30 -4.43 -12.56
N VAL A 22 17.43 -3.59 -11.53
CA VAL A 22 16.50 -2.47 -11.29
C VAL A 22 16.62 -1.37 -12.36
N ASP A 23 17.79 -1.22 -13.01
CA ASP A 23 17.98 -0.21 -14.04
C ASP A 23 17.17 -0.53 -15.30
N ARG A 24 16.86 -1.80 -15.53
CA ARG A 24 16.09 -2.21 -16.70
C ARG A 24 14.61 -1.86 -16.63
N PHE A 25 14.08 -1.45 -15.48
CA PHE A 25 12.70 -0.97 -15.42
C PHE A 25 12.48 0.31 -16.23
N TYR A 26 13.55 1.10 -16.47
CA TYR A 26 13.49 2.24 -17.40
C TYR A 26 13.22 1.82 -18.84
N ASP A 27 13.58 0.60 -19.23
CA ASP A 27 13.32 0.05 -20.56
C ASP A 27 11.89 -0.51 -20.69
N TYR A 28 11.26 -0.89 -19.58
CA TYR A 28 9.99 -1.62 -19.58
C TYR A 28 8.80 -0.74 -19.27
N PHE A 29 9.00 0.37 -18.56
CA PHE A 29 7.94 1.28 -18.16
C PHE A 29 7.86 2.47 -19.13
N ASP A 30 6.71 2.62 -19.79
CA ASP A 30 6.44 3.78 -20.65
C ASP A 30 5.96 4.95 -19.79
N GLN A 31 6.90 5.84 -19.42
CA GLN A 31 6.61 6.99 -18.57
C GLN A 31 5.69 8.02 -19.23
N ASP A 32 5.63 8.04 -20.54
CA ASP A 32 4.84 8.99 -21.32
C ASP A 32 3.51 8.40 -21.83
N TYR A 33 3.19 7.16 -21.47
CA TYR A 33 2.03 6.44 -22.00
C TYR A 33 0.74 7.23 -21.89
N PHE A 34 0.40 7.71 -20.70
CA PHE A 34 -0.83 8.48 -20.47
C PHE A 34 -0.69 9.96 -20.87
N SER A 35 0.45 10.59 -20.60
CA SER A 35 0.68 12.01 -20.91
C SER A 35 0.68 12.26 -22.41
N SER A 36 1.29 11.37 -23.22
CA SER A 36 1.25 11.44 -24.69
C SER A 36 -0.16 11.34 -25.27
N ARG A 37 -1.08 10.69 -24.54
CA ARG A 37 -2.51 10.57 -24.88
C ARG A 37 -3.39 11.67 -24.25
N LYS A 38 -2.76 12.65 -23.59
CA LYS A 38 -3.42 13.76 -22.88
C LYS A 38 -4.41 13.29 -21.80
N MET A 39 -4.09 12.18 -21.16
CA MET A 39 -4.88 11.65 -20.06
C MET A 39 -4.29 12.13 -18.73
N GLY A 40 -5.12 12.74 -17.91
CA GLY A 40 -4.78 13.27 -16.61
C GLY A 40 -5.37 12.46 -15.46
N ARG A 41 -5.52 13.13 -14.32
CA ARG A 41 -6.19 12.60 -13.14
C ARG A 41 -7.53 13.28 -12.94
N GLY A 42 -8.56 12.51 -12.62
CA GLY A 42 -9.91 12.99 -12.39
C GLY A 42 -10.34 12.90 -10.93
N ILE A 43 -11.36 13.69 -10.61
CA ILE A 43 -12.14 13.57 -9.38
C ILE A 43 -13.61 13.38 -9.74
N TYR A 44 -14.24 12.34 -9.20
CA TYR A 44 -15.64 12.04 -9.46
C TYR A 44 -16.51 12.37 -8.24
N PHE A 45 -17.53 13.17 -8.47
CA PHE A 45 -18.55 13.54 -7.52
C PHE A 45 -19.84 12.84 -7.89
N ASP A 46 -20.41 12.04 -6.99
CA ASP A 46 -21.63 11.30 -7.24
C ASP A 46 -22.90 12.11 -6.90
N LYS A 47 -24.00 11.71 -7.53
CA LYS A 47 -25.29 12.36 -7.34
C LYS A 47 -25.81 12.22 -5.90
N ALA A 48 -25.50 11.14 -5.22
CA ALA A 48 -25.99 10.91 -3.85
C ALA A 48 -25.34 11.88 -2.85
N GLY A 49 -24.03 12.09 -2.95
CA GLY A 49 -23.28 12.98 -2.07
C GLY A 49 -23.29 14.46 -2.49
N TYR A 50 -23.30 14.70 -3.81
CA TYR A 50 -23.06 16.05 -4.36
C TYR A 50 -24.21 16.58 -5.26
N GLY A 51 -25.30 15.84 -5.38
CA GLY A 51 -26.48 16.24 -6.19
C GLY A 51 -26.32 16.10 -7.69
N VAL A 52 -25.14 15.71 -8.17
CA VAL A 52 -24.81 15.55 -9.60
C VAL A 52 -23.73 14.50 -9.79
N ASP A 53 -23.83 13.70 -10.85
CA ASP A 53 -22.72 12.89 -11.32
C ASP A 53 -21.80 13.76 -12.15
N ARG A 54 -20.57 13.96 -11.67
CA ARG A 54 -19.61 14.86 -12.34
C ARG A 54 -18.19 14.34 -12.18
N LEU A 55 -17.55 14.08 -13.30
CA LEU A 55 -16.12 13.83 -13.40
C LEU A 55 -15.43 15.12 -13.89
N THR A 56 -14.39 15.56 -13.18
CA THR A 56 -13.60 16.75 -13.53
C THR A 56 -12.13 16.53 -13.18
N GLU A 57 -11.27 17.46 -13.57
CA GLU A 57 -9.84 17.36 -13.30
C GLU A 57 -9.55 17.39 -11.78
N TYR A 58 -8.57 16.59 -11.35
CA TYR A 58 -8.12 16.52 -9.96
C TYR A 58 -7.08 17.59 -9.66
N PRO A 59 -7.33 18.52 -8.71
CA PRO A 59 -6.49 19.68 -8.51
C PRO A 59 -5.22 19.42 -7.68
N LEU A 60 -5.10 18.24 -7.05
CA LEU A 60 -3.98 17.93 -6.16
C LEU A 60 -2.89 17.19 -6.92
N GLY A 61 -1.67 17.72 -6.92
CA GLY A 61 -0.49 17.10 -7.53
C GLY A 61 0.15 15.99 -6.71
N VAL A 62 -0.54 15.41 -5.73
CA VAL A 62 0.00 14.38 -4.84
C VAL A 62 0.05 13.05 -5.59
N PHE A 63 1.23 12.42 -5.60
CA PHE A 63 1.54 11.16 -6.32
C PHE A 63 1.59 11.25 -7.85
N SER A 64 2.76 11.62 -8.34
CA SER A 64 3.28 11.50 -9.70
C SER A 64 2.64 12.32 -10.82
N GLY A 65 3.41 13.27 -11.35
CA GLY A 65 3.43 13.64 -12.76
C GLY A 65 2.33 14.53 -13.29
N GLY A 66 1.44 15.02 -12.47
CA GLY A 66 0.52 16.09 -12.88
C GLY A 66 1.11 17.44 -12.50
N THR A 67 1.90 18.03 -13.35
CA THR A 67 2.20 19.48 -13.25
C THR A 67 0.96 20.25 -13.62
N THR A 68 0.05 20.35 -12.70
CA THR A 68 -1.08 21.26 -12.85
C THR A 68 -0.54 22.66 -12.61
N THR A 69 -0.62 23.53 -13.63
CA THR A 69 -0.28 24.94 -13.40
C THR A 69 -1.26 25.54 -12.37
N PRO A 70 -0.90 26.60 -11.67
CA PRO A 70 -1.85 27.29 -10.77
C PRO A 70 -3.16 27.68 -11.45
N GLU A 71 -3.15 27.95 -12.75
CA GLU A 71 -4.36 28.27 -13.50
C GLU A 71 -5.22 27.02 -13.73
N ASP A 72 -4.62 25.90 -14.17
CA ASP A 72 -5.34 24.63 -14.36
C ASP A 72 -5.97 24.17 -13.03
N MET A 73 -5.24 24.29 -11.92
CA MET A 73 -5.74 23.98 -10.59
C MET A 73 -6.99 24.82 -10.23
N ARG A 74 -6.97 26.13 -10.53
CA ARG A 74 -8.14 26.97 -10.29
C ARG A 74 -9.31 26.56 -11.18
N VAL A 75 -9.06 26.24 -12.45
CA VAL A 75 -10.09 25.74 -13.37
C VAL A 75 -10.70 24.45 -12.83
N ALA A 76 -9.88 23.50 -12.38
CA ALA A 76 -10.33 22.25 -11.80
C ALA A 76 -11.24 22.46 -10.57
N VAL A 77 -10.81 23.30 -9.62
CA VAL A 77 -11.63 23.64 -8.44
C VAL A 77 -12.93 24.33 -8.82
N ARG A 78 -12.90 25.22 -9.85
CA ARG A 78 -14.10 25.89 -10.34
C ARG A 78 -15.13 24.97 -10.98
N ALA A 79 -14.72 23.82 -11.46
CA ALA A 79 -15.61 22.79 -12.01
C ALA A 79 -16.27 21.90 -10.94
N MET A 80 -15.80 21.93 -9.68
CA MET A 80 -16.34 21.10 -8.61
C MET A 80 -17.77 21.51 -8.20
N PRO A 81 -18.65 20.57 -7.84
CA PRO A 81 -20.03 20.84 -7.44
C PRO A 81 -20.15 21.27 -5.96
N ILE A 82 -19.37 22.26 -5.55
CA ILE A 82 -19.43 22.90 -4.24
C ILE A 82 -19.72 24.39 -4.40
N SER A 83 -20.08 25.09 -3.32
CA SER A 83 -20.43 26.51 -3.38
C SER A 83 -19.25 27.36 -3.89
N ARG A 84 -19.55 28.52 -4.48
CA ARG A 84 -18.51 29.44 -4.95
C ARG A 84 -17.60 29.91 -3.82
N ALA A 85 -18.14 30.13 -2.63
CA ALA A 85 -17.38 30.50 -1.44
C ALA A 85 -16.41 29.39 -1.01
N ASP A 86 -16.85 28.12 -1.08
CA ASP A 86 -16.01 26.97 -0.76
C ASP A 86 -14.92 26.75 -1.81
N GLN A 87 -15.24 26.95 -3.09
CA GLN A 87 -14.25 26.95 -4.17
C GLN A 87 -13.18 28.03 -3.93
N ASP A 88 -13.56 29.25 -3.51
CA ASP A 88 -12.62 30.31 -3.19
C ASP A 88 -11.74 29.95 -1.98
N ALA A 89 -12.30 29.31 -0.97
CA ALA A 89 -11.55 28.82 0.18
C ALA A 89 -10.54 27.73 -0.24
N PHE A 90 -10.98 26.78 -1.06
CA PHE A 90 -10.11 25.71 -1.54
C PHE A 90 -8.96 26.23 -2.39
N ILE A 91 -9.22 27.17 -3.30
CA ILE A 91 -8.18 27.82 -4.11
C ILE A 91 -7.15 28.50 -3.20
N ARG A 92 -7.58 29.26 -2.18
CA ARG A 92 -6.65 29.89 -1.23
C ARG A 92 -5.76 28.87 -0.51
N LEU A 93 -6.31 27.71 -0.12
CA LEU A 93 -5.53 26.63 0.49
C LEU A 93 -4.48 26.08 -0.46
N LEU A 94 -4.84 25.87 -1.73
CA LEU A 94 -3.97 25.33 -2.76
C LEU A 94 -2.92 26.32 -3.25
N ASP A 95 -3.24 27.61 -3.31
CA ASP A 95 -2.30 28.68 -3.65
C ASP A 95 -1.16 28.80 -2.62
N GLY A 96 -1.38 28.36 -1.36
CA GLY A 96 -0.36 28.31 -0.31
C GLY A 96 0.09 29.67 0.20
N GLY A 97 1.34 29.80 0.63
CA GLY A 97 1.97 31.05 1.03
C GLY A 97 1.64 31.52 2.46
N VAL A 98 0.98 30.67 3.29
CA VAL A 98 0.61 30.99 4.66
C VAL A 98 1.26 30.02 5.65
N ASP A 99 2.08 30.55 6.56
CA ASP A 99 2.49 29.81 7.75
C ASP A 99 1.43 29.95 8.83
N TYR A 100 0.54 28.97 8.94
CA TYR A 100 -0.56 28.97 9.91
C TYR A 100 -0.12 28.86 11.37
N LEU A 101 1.16 28.59 11.63
CA LEU A 101 1.74 28.45 12.95
C LEU A 101 2.91 29.42 13.16
N ASP A 102 2.88 30.57 12.48
CA ASP A 102 3.88 31.60 12.62
C ASP A 102 4.17 31.95 14.09
N GLY A 103 5.45 32.21 14.40
CA GLY A 103 5.91 32.48 15.77
C GLY A 103 6.23 31.24 16.62
N LYS A 104 5.98 30.01 16.13
CA LYS A 104 6.41 28.76 16.79
C LYS A 104 7.74 28.26 16.20
N SER A 105 8.59 27.67 17.02
CA SER A 105 9.77 26.93 16.54
C SER A 105 9.34 25.69 15.74
N VAL A 106 10.27 25.13 14.96
CA VAL A 106 10.04 23.88 14.20
C VAL A 106 9.66 22.73 15.14
N GLU A 107 10.32 22.61 16.28
CA GLU A 107 10.05 21.58 17.30
C GLU A 107 8.65 21.74 17.89
N GLU A 108 8.25 22.98 18.21
CA GLU A 108 6.89 23.29 18.70
C GLU A 108 5.83 22.99 17.65
N LYS A 109 6.09 23.31 16.37
CA LYS A 109 5.20 22.97 15.27
C LYS A 109 5.06 21.47 15.11
N ARG A 110 6.16 20.71 15.09
CA ARG A 110 6.13 19.24 14.99
C ARG A 110 5.35 18.62 16.15
N ALA A 111 5.64 19.04 17.39
CA ALA A 111 4.92 18.54 18.55
C ALA A 111 3.42 18.84 18.51
N TYR A 112 3.05 20.02 18.07
CA TYR A 112 1.64 20.42 17.95
C TYR A 112 0.93 19.65 16.84
N LEU A 113 1.48 19.62 15.63
CA LEU A 113 0.90 18.96 14.45
C LEU A 113 0.77 17.44 14.63
N ASN A 114 1.65 16.83 15.40
CA ASN A 114 1.56 15.42 15.74
C ASN A 114 0.33 15.08 16.62
N ASN A 115 -0.17 16.04 17.38
CA ASN A 115 -1.26 15.85 18.34
C ASN A 115 -2.65 16.31 17.85
N ILE A 116 -2.73 16.76 16.60
CA ILE A 116 -4.00 17.08 15.94
C ILE A 116 -4.11 16.33 14.61
N SER A 117 -5.34 16.05 14.18
CA SER A 117 -5.56 15.49 12.85
C SER A 117 -5.35 16.55 11.76
N TYR A 118 -5.10 16.10 10.54
CA TYR A 118 -5.01 17.05 9.42
C TYR A 118 -6.35 17.73 9.15
N LEU A 119 -7.49 17.05 9.32
CA LEU A 119 -8.79 17.72 9.19
C LEU A 119 -9.03 18.75 10.28
N ASP A 120 -8.60 18.50 11.54
CA ASP A 120 -8.66 19.51 12.60
C ASP A 120 -7.77 20.73 12.27
N PHE A 121 -6.59 20.50 11.69
CA PHE A 121 -5.72 21.57 11.21
C PHE A 121 -6.39 22.39 10.11
N LEU A 122 -7.02 21.75 9.13
CA LEU A 122 -7.76 22.43 8.05
C LEU A 122 -8.93 23.24 8.60
N GLU A 123 -9.64 22.74 9.61
CA GLU A 123 -10.74 23.45 10.23
C GLU A 123 -10.28 24.63 11.08
N THR A 124 -9.35 24.39 12.00
CA THR A 124 -9.00 25.36 13.05
C THR A 124 -8.03 26.45 12.58
N HIS A 125 -7.07 26.08 11.73
CA HIS A 125 -6.01 26.99 11.26
C HIS A 125 -6.26 27.51 9.85
N ALA A 126 -6.53 26.62 8.91
CA ALA A 126 -6.79 27.03 7.53
C ALA A 126 -8.24 27.48 7.30
N GLN A 127 -9.13 27.31 8.28
CA GLN A 127 -10.55 27.71 8.24
C GLN A 127 -11.28 27.19 6.99
N MET A 128 -11.03 25.91 6.67
CA MET A 128 -11.65 25.28 5.52
C MET A 128 -13.09 24.84 5.84
N PRO A 129 -14.05 25.12 4.93
CA PRO A 129 -15.43 24.67 5.06
C PRO A 129 -15.51 23.14 5.01
N GLU A 130 -16.60 22.61 5.56
CA GLU A 130 -16.83 21.15 5.64
C GLU A 130 -16.75 20.48 4.28
N SER A 131 -17.31 21.07 3.23
CA SER A 131 -17.27 20.54 1.86
C SER A 131 -15.84 20.29 1.36
N VAL A 132 -14.91 21.21 1.66
CA VAL A 132 -13.49 21.06 1.28
C VAL A 132 -12.83 19.99 2.16
N ARG A 133 -13.12 19.95 3.46
CA ARG A 133 -12.59 18.92 4.37
C ARG A 133 -13.05 17.52 3.97
N GLU A 134 -14.30 17.36 3.55
CA GLU A 134 -14.82 16.06 3.05
C GLU A 134 -14.15 15.64 1.74
N ILE A 135 -13.86 16.56 0.83
CA ILE A 135 -13.07 16.26 -0.38
C ILE A 135 -11.65 15.82 -0.01
N MET A 136 -11.04 16.47 0.98
CA MET A 136 -9.65 16.17 1.38
C MET A 136 -9.52 14.89 2.19
N ARG A 137 -10.56 14.47 2.91
CA ARG A 137 -10.52 13.44 3.95
C ARG A 137 -9.85 12.13 3.53
N ASP A 138 -10.22 11.60 2.37
CA ASP A 138 -9.80 10.26 1.92
C ASP A 138 -8.70 10.32 0.84
N THR A 139 -8.11 11.47 0.59
CA THR A 139 -7.13 11.68 -0.49
C THR A 139 -5.86 10.84 -0.35
N PHE A 140 -5.56 10.30 0.83
CA PHE A 140 -4.36 9.53 1.12
C PHE A 140 -4.64 8.12 1.66
N LEU A 141 -5.90 7.70 1.61
CA LEU A 141 -6.42 6.49 2.24
C LEU A 141 -5.68 5.21 1.81
N GLN A 142 -5.17 5.14 0.58
CA GLN A 142 -4.44 3.97 0.10
C GLN A 142 -3.10 3.73 0.80
N LEU A 143 -2.54 4.72 1.47
CA LEU A 143 -1.29 4.60 2.22
C LEU A 143 -1.51 4.53 3.73
N THR A 144 -2.31 5.43 4.28
CA THR A 144 -2.57 5.50 5.72
C THR A 144 -3.62 4.50 6.20
N ALA A 145 -4.48 4.02 5.29
CA ALA A 145 -5.66 3.18 5.55
C ALA A 145 -6.66 3.78 6.56
N VAL A 146 -6.51 5.06 6.88
CA VAL A 146 -7.47 5.90 7.59
C VAL A 146 -7.61 7.23 6.87
N GLY A 147 -8.73 7.92 7.07
CA GLY A 147 -8.88 9.28 6.57
C GLY A 147 -8.03 10.28 7.37
N TRP A 148 -7.89 11.46 6.85
CA TRP A 148 -7.16 12.55 7.49
C TRP A 148 -7.76 13.03 8.82
N GLU A 149 -8.93 12.53 9.22
CA GLU A 149 -9.51 12.73 10.57
C GLU A 149 -8.78 11.91 11.65
N ALA A 150 -8.02 10.87 11.28
CA ALA A 150 -7.31 9.99 12.20
C ALA A 150 -5.79 9.94 11.95
N ALA A 151 -5.31 10.55 10.87
CA ALA A 151 -3.89 10.74 10.59
C ALA A 151 -3.45 12.15 11.05
N SER A 152 -2.22 12.29 11.51
CA SER A 152 -1.75 13.55 12.09
C SER A 152 -1.50 14.63 11.04
N ALA A 153 -1.63 15.89 11.44
CA ALA A 153 -1.27 17.03 10.59
C ALA A 153 0.25 17.08 10.31
N LEU A 154 1.07 16.49 11.19
CA LEU A 154 2.51 16.33 10.94
C LEU A 154 2.75 15.39 9.76
N GLN A 155 2.06 14.25 9.72
CA GLN A 155 2.14 13.31 8.60
C GLN A 155 1.70 13.97 7.28
N ALA A 156 0.62 14.75 7.28
CA ALA A 156 0.20 15.51 6.11
C ALA A 156 1.28 16.52 5.66
N ALA A 157 1.98 17.16 6.61
CA ALA A 157 3.08 18.08 6.30
C ALA A 157 4.29 17.35 5.71
N GLU A 158 4.64 16.16 6.20
CA GLU A 158 5.72 15.33 5.66
C GLU A 158 5.46 14.89 4.21
N TYR A 159 4.20 14.78 3.81
CA TYR A 159 3.77 14.52 2.44
C TYR A 159 3.37 15.77 1.64
N TRP A 160 3.74 16.95 2.11
CA TRP A 160 3.53 18.23 1.42
C TRP A 160 2.06 18.53 1.07
N PHE A 161 1.12 18.09 1.90
CA PHE A 161 -0.31 18.35 1.69
C PHE A 161 -0.65 19.86 1.76
N PRO A 162 -1.74 20.28 1.09
CA PRO A 162 -2.15 21.68 1.04
C PRO A 162 -2.25 22.35 2.42
N GLY A 163 -1.78 23.59 2.52
CA GLY A 163 -1.77 24.37 3.77
C GLY A 163 -0.61 24.06 4.71
N THR A 164 0.25 23.06 4.40
CA THR A 164 1.36 22.68 5.28
C THR A 164 2.74 23.12 4.76
N ARG A 165 2.84 23.52 3.50
CA ARG A 165 4.13 23.80 2.82
C ARG A 165 5.00 24.83 3.54
N GLU A 166 4.39 25.90 4.08
CA GLU A 166 5.10 27.01 4.72
C GLU A 166 5.44 26.76 6.20
N LEU A 167 5.05 25.60 6.74
CA LEU A 167 5.31 25.27 8.15
C LEU A 167 6.78 24.96 8.44
N GLY A 168 7.58 24.57 7.43
CA GLY A 168 9.01 24.30 7.57
C GLY A 168 9.33 23.04 8.38
N VAL A 169 8.38 22.10 8.50
CA VAL A 169 8.52 20.84 9.27
C VAL A 169 8.76 19.62 8.39
N GLN A 170 8.73 19.82 7.07
CA GLN A 170 8.88 18.77 6.07
C GLN A 170 10.27 18.14 6.16
N GLN A 171 10.36 16.85 5.86
CA GLN A 171 11.62 16.21 5.55
C GLN A 171 12.16 16.76 4.20
N PRO A 172 13.48 16.80 3.99
CA PRO A 172 14.02 17.09 2.67
C PRO A 172 13.34 16.19 1.62
N GLU A 173 13.02 16.75 0.45
CA GLU A 173 12.47 15.97 -0.64
C GLU A 173 13.37 14.76 -0.89
N ALA A 174 12.74 13.59 -0.95
CA ALA A 174 13.45 12.39 -1.34
C ALA A 174 13.89 12.53 -2.80
N ASP A 175 15.02 11.88 -3.15
CA ASP A 175 15.54 11.86 -4.51
C ASP A 175 14.43 11.67 -5.54
N ASP A 176 14.55 12.36 -6.70
CA ASP A 176 13.62 12.33 -7.86
C ASP A 176 13.58 10.96 -8.56
N GLU A 177 13.63 9.86 -7.80
CA GLU A 177 13.55 8.52 -8.39
C GLU A 177 12.12 8.26 -8.89
N PRO A 178 11.91 8.01 -10.19
CA PRO A 178 10.58 7.85 -10.74
C PRO A 178 9.91 6.57 -10.24
N TYR A 179 8.60 6.61 -10.07
CA TYR A 179 7.80 5.46 -9.63
C TYR A 179 7.51 4.48 -10.77
N ILE A 180 8.57 3.82 -11.27
CA ILE A 180 8.53 2.94 -12.46
C ILE A 180 8.91 1.48 -12.20
N HIS A 181 9.39 1.16 -11.02
CA HIS A 181 9.96 -0.14 -10.71
C HIS A 181 8.85 -1.18 -10.42
N HIS A 182 8.07 -1.51 -11.46
CA HIS A 182 6.94 -2.43 -11.36
C HIS A 182 7.12 -3.67 -12.22
N PHE A 183 7.02 -4.85 -11.60
CA PHE A 183 6.74 -6.06 -12.35
C PHE A 183 5.26 -6.07 -12.78
N PRO A 184 4.91 -6.65 -13.93
CA PRO A 184 3.51 -6.80 -14.33
C PRO A 184 2.63 -7.56 -13.32
N ASP A 185 3.25 -8.46 -12.54
CA ASP A 185 2.60 -9.23 -11.45
C ASP A 185 2.91 -8.66 -10.05
N GLY A 186 3.47 -7.45 -9.99
CA GLY A 186 3.81 -6.76 -8.74
C GLY A 186 4.98 -7.44 -8.01
N ASN A 187 5.03 -7.29 -6.67
CA ASN A 187 6.08 -7.89 -5.84
C ASN A 187 6.06 -9.44 -5.83
N ALA A 188 5.07 -10.07 -6.43
CA ALA A 188 5.11 -11.50 -6.71
C ALA A 188 6.32 -11.88 -7.58
N GLY A 189 6.75 -11.00 -8.49
CA GLY A 189 7.97 -11.16 -9.27
C GLY A 189 9.21 -11.37 -8.41
N VAL A 190 9.37 -10.61 -7.32
CA VAL A 190 10.48 -10.79 -6.36
C VAL A 190 10.40 -12.14 -5.66
N ALA A 191 9.20 -12.53 -5.17
CA ALA A 191 9.01 -13.83 -4.52
C ALA A 191 9.29 -15.00 -5.48
N ARG A 192 8.86 -14.88 -6.73
CA ARG A 192 9.12 -15.89 -7.79
C ARG A 192 10.61 -15.98 -8.12
N ALA A 193 11.34 -14.86 -8.13
CA ALA A 193 12.79 -14.84 -8.32
C ALA A 193 13.51 -15.60 -7.20
N LEU A 194 13.12 -15.38 -5.93
CA LEU A 194 13.64 -16.12 -4.77
C LEU A 194 13.34 -17.62 -4.85
N VAL A 195 12.12 -18.01 -5.23
CA VAL A 195 11.75 -19.43 -5.39
C VAL A 195 12.58 -20.06 -6.49
N ARG A 196 12.78 -19.38 -7.63
CA ARG A 196 13.60 -19.87 -8.72
C ARG A 196 15.06 -20.06 -8.30
N ASP A 197 15.62 -19.17 -7.52
CA ASP A 197 16.98 -19.27 -6.99
C ASP A 197 17.13 -20.50 -6.06
N LEU A 198 16.15 -20.72 -5.20
CA LEU A 198 16.14 -21.83 -4.23
C LEU A 198 15.80 -23.19 -4.86
N VAL A 199 14.90 -23.24 -5.84
CA VAL A 199 14.43 -24.45 -6.53
C VAL A 199 14.35 -24.18 -8.03
N PRO A 200 15.49 -24.17 -8.75
CA PRO A 200 15.57 -23.72 -10.13
C PRO A 200 14.64 -24.45 -11.12
N GLU A 201 14.38 -25.73 -10.88
CA GLU A 201 13.50 -26.51 -11.76
C GLU A 201 12.02 -26.11 -11.62
N ALA A 202 11.62 -25.48 -10.50
CA ALA A 202 10.23 -25.13 -10.25
C ALA A 202 9.74 -23.94 -11.09
N ILE A 203 10.64 -23.02 -11.45
CA ILE A 203 10.31 -21.86 -12.29
C ILE A 203 11.39 -21.72 -13.37
N PRO A 204 11.10 -22.08 -14.62
CA PRO A 204 12.07 -22.05 -15.71
C PRO A 204 12.53 -20.62 -16.07
N GLY A 205 13.70 -20.54 -16.70
CA GLY A 205 14.31 -19.28 -17.12
C GLY A 205 15.41 -18.81 -16.18
N THR A 206 16.11 -17.73 -16.56
CA THR A 206 17.30 -17.21 -15.85
C THR A 206 17.29 -15.69 -15.69
N THR A 207 16.33 -15.00 -16.29
CA THR A 207 16.24 -13.55 -16.31
C THR A 207 14.95 -13.05 -15.61
N MET A 208 14.90 -11.79 -15.25
CA MET A 208 13.68 -11.19 -14.72
C MET A 208 12.53 -11.15 -15.74
N GLN A 209 12.86 -11.11 -17.04
CA GLN A 209 11.87 -11.14 -18.12
C GLN A 209 11.19 -12.50 -18.25
N ASP A 210 11.98 -13.60 -18.20
CA ASP A 210 11.46 -14.95 -18.25
C ASP A 210 10.48 -15.21 -17.09
N LEU A 211 10.76 -14.58 -15.95
CA LEU A 211 10.00 -14.76 -14.72
C LEU A 211 8.52 -14.38 -14.88
N VAL A 212 8.24 -13.33 -15.65
CA VAL A 212 6.89 -12.75 -15.76
C VAL A 212 5.86 -13.76 -16.27
N THR A 213 6.21 -14.51 -17.30
CA THR A 213 5.30 -15.47 -17.95
C THR A 213 5.63 -16.93 -17.67
N ALA A 214 6.72 -17.21 -16.93
CA ALA A 214 7.09 -18.58 -16.56
C ALA A 214 5.99 -19.25 -15.74
N ARG A 215 5.67 -20.50 -16.07
CA ARG A 215 4.73 -21.32 -15.29
C ARG A 215 5.50 -22.09 -14.22
N ALA A 216 5.10 -21.90 -12.97
CA ALA A 216 5.65 -22.65 -11.85
C ALA A 216 5.12 -24.08 -11.83
N ASP A 217 6.02 -25.06 -11.69
CA ASP A 217 5.67 -26.43 -11.36
C ASP A 217 5.73 -26.62 -9.84
N TYR A 218 4.57 -26.54 -9.21
CA TYR A 218 4.44 -26.65 -7.75
C TYR A 218 4.79 -28.05 -7.22
N SER A 219 4.80 -29.07 -8.06
CA SER A 219 5.16 -30.44 -7.65
C SER A 219 6.64 -30.59 -7.30
N LEU A 220 7.47 -29.66 -7.74
CA LEU A 220 8.91 -29.64 -7.51
C LEU A 220 9.33 -28.94 -6.21
N LEU A 221 8.39 -28.26 -5.53
CA LEU A 221 8.71 -27.42 -4.36
C LEU A 221 9.02 -28.22 -3.08
N ASP A 222 8.42 -29.38 -2.88
CA ASP A 222 8.54 -30.18 -1.64
C ASP A 222 8.97 -31.62 -1.95
N ARG A 223 10.15 -31.77 -2.54
CA ARG A 223 10.73 -33.09 -2.88
C ARG A 223 11.71 -33.53 -1.82
N ASP A 224 11.68 -34.82 -1.47
CA ASP A 224 12.57 -35.41 -0.46
C ASP A 224 14.05 -35.43 -0.88
N ASP A 225 14.33 -35.37 -2.18
CA ASP A 225 15.68 -35.33 -2.76
C ASP A 225 16.22 -33.88 -2.99
N SER A 226 15.47 -32.85 -2.56
CA SER A 226 15.88 -31.46 -2.66
C SER A 226 16.50 -30.97 -1.34
N ASP A 227 17.59 -30.19 -1.44
CA ASP A 227 18.20 -29.53 -0.29
C ASP A 227 17.30 -28.45 0.31
N VAL A 228 16.41 -27.88 -0.48
CA VAL A 228 15.42 -26.88 -0.08
C VAL A 228 14.02 -27.40 -0.36
N GLN A 229 13.15 -27.31 0.64
CA GLN A 229 11.74 -27.71 0.54
C GLN A 229 10.83 -26.53 0.87
N ILE A 230 9.86 -26.25 0.00
CA ILE A 230 8.83 -25.24 0.19
C ILE A 230 7.47 -25.94 0.29
N ARG A 231 6.95 -26.07 1.51
CA ARG A 231 5.68 -26.76 1.81
C ARG A 231 4.50 -25.80 1.75
N LEU A 232 3.77 -25.85 0.65
CA LEU A 232 2.50 -25.13 0.52
C LEU A 232 1.37 -25.83 1.31
N SER A 233 0.28 -25.13 1.54
CA SER A 233 -0.91 -25.63 2.27
C SER A 233 -0.58 -26.26 3.63
N SER A 234 0.45 -25.72 4.30
CA SER A 234 0.97 -26.22 5.58
C SER A 234 0.92 -25.10 6.62
N THR A 235 -0.07 -25.16 7.52
CA THR A 235 -0.31 -24.10 8.51
C THR A 235 0.44 -24.42 9.80
N ALA A 236 1.46 -23.62 10.15
CA ALA A 236 2.14 -23.72 11.44
C ALA A 236 1.18 -23.32 12.59
N VAL A 237 1.07 -24.18 13.59
CA VAL A 237 0.15 -23.99 14.72
C VAL A 237 0.84 -23.99 16.08
N ASP A 238 2.07 -24.49 16.16
CA ASP A 238 2.86 -24.50 17.39
C ASP A 238 4.35 -24.51 17.07
N VAL A 239 5.10 -23.64 17.75
CA VAL A 239 6.57 -23.54 17.63
C VAL A 239 7.17 -23.44 19.04
N ARG A 240 8.08 -24.37 19.38
CA ARG A 240 8.72 -24.40 20.67
C ARG A 240 10.10 -25.05 20.65
N HIS A 241 10.95 -24.70 21.59
CA HIS A 241 12.19 -25.43 21.78
C HIS A 241 11.92 -26.89 22.19
N ALA A 242 12.69 -27.82 21.64
CA ALA A 242 12.67 -29.20 22.11
C ALA A 242 13.33 -29.30 23.51
N GLY A 243 13.07 -30.40 24.23
CA GLY A 243 13.31 -30.51 25.67
C GLY A 243 14.69 -30.10 26.24
N ASP A 244 15.79 -30.13 25.45
CA ASP A 244 17.12 -29.66 25.86
C ASP A 244 17.49 -28.25 25.31
N GLY A 245 16.57 -27.61 24.59
CA GLY A 245 16.75 -26.28 24.01
C GLY A 245 17.70 -26.21 22.79
N LYS A 246 18.20 -27.36 22.32
CA LYS A 246 19.14 -27.39 21.17
C LYS A 246 18.47 -27.43 19.82
N LEU A 247 17.21 -27.79 19.79
CA LEU A 247 16.40 -27.92 18.59
C LEU A 247 15.06 -27.22 18.79
N VAL A 248 14.37 -26.93 17.69
CA VAL A 248 13.03 -26.33 17.65
C VAL A 248 12.10 -27.33 16.98
N ASP A 249 10.96 -27.59 17.60
CA ASP A 249 9.85 -28.34 17.00
C ASP A 249 8.83 -27.35 16.43
N VAL A 250 8.50 -27.50 15.15
CA VAL A 250 7.44 -26.79 14.47
C VAL A 250 6.33 -27.78 14.15
N THR A 251 5.18 -27.63 14.78
CA THR A 251 3.98 -28.40 14.45
C THR A 251 3.16 -27.63 13.43
N TYR A 252 2.79 -28.28 12.34
CA TYR A 252 1.94 -27.71 11.30
C TYR A 252 0.84 -28.69 10.89
N VAL A 253 -0.25 -28.18 10.34
CA VAL A 253 -1.36 -28.97 9.80
C VAL A 253 -1.27 -28.96 8.29
N ARG A 254 -1.29 -30.15 7.68
CA ARG A 254 -1.34 -30.35 6.24
C ARG A 254 -2.39 -31.44 5.94
N ASP A 255 -3.29 -31.14 5.01
CA ASP A 255 -4.40 -32.03 4.62
C ASP A 255 -5.26 -32.53 5.82
N GLY A 256 -5.40 -31.65 6.84
CA GLY A 256 -6.13 -31.94 8.07
C GLY A 256 -5.33 -32.74 9.12
N GLU A 257 -4.11 -33.18 8.80
CA GLU A 257 -3.28 -33.98 9.69
C GLU A 257 -2.15 -33.15 10.33
N PRO A 258 -1.87 -33.38 11.64
CA PRO A 258 -0.76 -32.74 12.31
C PRO A 258 0.58 -33.37 11.92
N CYS A 259 1.49 -32.51 11.44
CA CYS A 259 2.85 -32.90 11.07
C CYS A 259 3.86 -32.16 11.97
N ARG A 260 5.10 -32.65 12.03
CA ARG A 260 6.18 -31.97 12.77
C ARG A 260 7.44 -31.88 11.92
N ALA A 261 8.01 -30.68 11.88
CA ALA A 261 9.38 -30.47 11.46
C ALA A 261 10.26 -30.16 12.67
N ARG A 262 11.49 -30.68 12.69
CA ARG A 262 12.48 -30.40 13.72
C ARG A 262 13.70 -29.73 13.12
N ALA A 263 14.08 -28.56 13.62
CA ALA A 263 15.15 -27.73 13.09
C ALA A 263 16.17 -27.35 14.17
N ARG A 264 17.39 -26.97 13.76
CA ARG A 264 18.39 -26.39 14.64
C ARG A 264 18.10 -24.92 14.97
N HIS A 265 17.54 -24.20 13.98
CA HIS A 265 17.17 -22.80 14.03
C HIS A 265 15.84 -22.60 13.31
N THR A 266 15.07 -21.63 13.74
CA THR A 266 13.77 -21.31 13.11
C THR A 266 13.61 -19.80 13.01
N VAL A 267 13.18 -19.34 11.84
CA VAL A 267 12.78 -17.94 11.62
C VAL A 267 11.26 -17.88 11.48
N LEU A 268 10.60 -17.13 12.36
CA LEU A 268 9.19 -16.84 12.30
C LEU A 268 8.99 -15.66 11.34
N ALA A 269 8.66 -15.95 10.08
CA ALA A 269 8.47 -14.98 9.02
C ALA A 269 6.98 -14.67 8.76
N CYS A 270 6.10 -15.08 9.66
CA CYS A 270 4.67 -14.77 9.63
C CYS A 270 4.40 -13.38 10.23
N TYR A 271 3.16 -12.89 10.10
CA TYR A 271 2.75 -11.65 10.78
C TYR A 271 3.07 -11.72 12.28
N ASN A 272 3.72 -10.68 12.82
CA ASN A 272 4.14 -10.66 14.22
C ASN A 272 2.99 -10.94 15.18
N ASN A 273 1.79 -10.44 14.89
CA ASN A 273 0.60 -10.64 15.73
C ASN A 273 0.17 -12.11 15.87
N VAL A 274 0.59 -13.00 14.98
CA VAL A 274 0.32 -14.44 15.06
C VAL A 274 1.26 -15.15 16.05
N ILE A 275 2.48 -14.62 16.21
CA ILE A 275 3.57 -15.27 16.94
C ILE A 275 3.18 -15.62 18.38
N PRO A 276 2.60 -14.73 19.21
CA PRO A 276 2.19 -15.08 20.58
C PRO A 276 1.13 -16.18 20.67
N HIS A 277 0.43 -16.48 19.57
CA HIS A 277 -0.59 -17.55 19.53
C HIS A 277 -0.01 -18.91 19.16
N ILE A 278 1.12 -18.96 18.45
CA ILE A 278 1.76 -20.19 18.02
C ILE A 278 3.06 -20.50 18.79
N CYS A 279 3.61 -19.53 19.52
CA CYS A 279 4.81 -19.68 20.33
C CYS A 279 4.55 -19.21 21.77
N THR A 280 4.32 -20.14 22.68
CA THR A 280 4.05 -19.83 24.09
C THR A 280 5.27 -19.40 24.88
N GLU A 281 6.47 -19.47 24.28
CA GLU A 281 7.74 -19.06 24.90
C GLU A 281 8.02 -17.56 24.75
N VAL A 282 7.18 -16.82 23.99
CA VAL A 282 7.28 -15.37 23.86
C VAL A 282 7.05 -14.71 25.23
N PRO A 283 8.02 -13.93 25.75
CA PRO A 283 7.82 -13.20 27.00
C PRO A 283 6.66 -12.21 26.91
N GLU A 284 5.90 -12.01 27.99
CA GLU A 284 4.73 -11.12 27.98
C GLU A 284 5.07 -9.70 27.51
N SER A 285 6.21 -9.15 27.97
CA SER A 285 6.64 -7.81 27.55
C SER A 285 6.96 -7.71 26.03
N GLN A 286 7.38 -8.83 25.43
CA GLN A 286 7.58 -8.91 23.97
C GLN A 286 6.23 -9.05 23.25
N ALA A 287 5.32 -9.87 23.79
CA ALA A 287 3.97 -10.01 23.25
C ALA A 287 3.18 -8.68 23.30
N GLU A 288 3.34 -7.89 24.38
CA GLU A 288 2.77 -6.53 24.46
C GLU A 288 3.33 -5.61 23.38
N ALA A 289 4.64 -5.67 23.15
CA ALA A 289 5.31 -4.89 22.10
C ALA A 289 4.82 -5.29 20.69
N ILE A 290 4.61 -6.57 20.45
CA ILE A 290 3.99 -7.07 19.21
C ILE A 290 2.55 -6.56 19.05
N ARG A 291 1.74 -6.63 20.10
CA ARG A 291 0.35 -6.15 20.07
C ARG A 291 0.22 -4.64 19.87
N TYR A 292 1.27 -3.88 20.16
CA TYR A 292 1.27 -2.43 19.90
C TYR A 292 1.10 -2.11 18.42
N ALA A 293 1.70 -2.89 17.53
CA ALA A 293 1.66 -2.72 16.08
C ALA A 293 0.35 -3.28 15.50
N THR A 294 -0.71 -2.48 15.50
CA THR A 294 -1.99 -2.87 14.90
C THR A 294 -1.91 -2.77 13.39
N LYS A 295 -2.01 -3.91 12.70
CA LYS A 295 -1.90 -3.97 11.24
C LYS A 295 -3.10 -3.37 10.53
N ILE A 296 -2.84 -2.86 9.35
CA ILE A 296 -3.77 -2.14 8.50
C ILE A 296 -4.55 -3.12 7.59
N PRO A 297 -5.89 -3.19 7.67
CA PRO A 297 -6.68 -3.99 6.74
C PRO A 297 -6.87 -3.24 5.42
N PHE A 298 -6.73 -3.93 4.29
CA PHE A 298 -7.10 -3.37 3.00
C PHE A 298 -7.45 -4.42 1.95
N VAL A 299 -8.07 -3.98 0.87
CA VAL A 299 -8.42 -4.78 -0.30
C VAL A 299 -7.84 -4.12 -1.55
N LYS A 300 -7.20 -4.91 -2.38
CA LYS A 300 -6.90 -4.51 -3.75
C LYS A 300 -7.82 -5.27 -4.70
N ALA A 301 -8.58 -4.54 -5.51
CA ALA A 301 -9.29 -5.09 -6.65
C ALA A 301 -8.45 -4.90 -7.92
N SER A 302 -8.41 -5.94 -8.74
CA SER A 302 -7.96 -5.87 -10.12
C SER A 302 -9.16 -6.17 -11.00
N ILE A 303 -9.58 -5.20 -11.81
CA ILE A 303 -10.80 -5.24 -12.62
C ILE A 303 -10.36 -5.27 -14.07
N ALA A 304 -10.45 -6.42 -14.71
CA ALA A 304 -10.15 -6.57 -16.13
C ALA A 304 -11.32 -6.03 -16.96
N ILE A 305 -11.06 -5.07 -17.83
CA ILE A 305 -12.04 -4.51 -18.77
C ILE A 305 -11.62 -4.82 -20.20
N ARG A 306 -12.62 -4.96 -21.09
CA ARG A 306 -12.42 -5.37 -22.49
C ARG A 306 -11.79 -4.30 -23.36
N ASN A 307 -12.02 -3.05 -23.02
CA ASN A 307 -11.44 -1.86 -23.64
C ASN A 307 -11.48 -0.71 -22.62
N TRP A 308 -10.71 0.35 -22.87
CA TRP A 308 -10.68 1.52 -22.01
C TRP A 308 -11.02 2.83 -22.75
N GLN A 309 -11.82 2.72 -23.82
CA GLN A 309 -12.25 3.86 -24.64
C GLN A 309 -12.93 4.95 -23.79
N ALA A 310 -13.78 4.55 -22.83
CA ALA A 310 -14.47 5.50 -21.96
C ALA A 310 -13.52 6.32 -21.07
N PHE A 311 -12.40 5.75 -20.64
CA PHE A 311 -11.34 6.46 -19.93
C PHE A 311 -10.63 7.46 -20.86
N ALA A 312 -10.30 7.05 -22.08
CA ALA A 312 -9.68 7.92 -23.08
C ALA A 312 -10.60 9.09 -23.47
N ASP A 313 -11.89 8.83 -23.69
CA ASP A 313 -12.87 9.85 -24.01
C ASP A 313 -13.12 10.82 -22.85
N ALA A 314 -13.03 10.35 -21.60
CA ALA A 314 -13.09 11.17 -20.41
C ALA A 314 -11.80 11.97 -20.17
N GLY A 315 -10.67 11.53 -20.74
CA GLY A 315 -9.36 12.18 -20.60
C GLY A 315 -8.64 11.89 -19.28
N PHE A 316 -9.00 10.78 -18.57
CA PHE A 316 -8.41 10.45 -17.27
C PHE A 316 -7.97 8.99 -17.21
N PHE A 317 -6.80 8.74 -16.65
CA PHE A 317 -6.30 7.38 -16.38
C PHE A 317 -6.43 6.97 -14.91
N ALA A 318 -6.55 7.95 -14.00
CA ALA A 318 -6.66 7.74 -12.56
C ALA A 318 -7.71 8.66 -11.97
N MET A 319 -8.56 8.15 -11.09
CA MET A 319 -9.66 8.88 -10.50
C MET A 319 -9.67 8.72 -8.99
N TYR A 320 -10.01 9.82 -8.32
CA TYR A 320 -10.36 9.87 -6.91
C TYR A 320 -11.86 10.14 -6.77
N SER A 321 -12.51 9.49 -5.83
CA SER A 321 -13.94 9.67 -5.54
C SER A 321 -14.16 9.97 -4.07
N PRO A 322 -14.37 11.25 -3.68
CA PRO A 322 -14.93 11.56 -2.37
C PRO A 322 -16.38 11.04 -2.32
N GLY A 323 -16.91 10.80 -1.14
CA GLY A 323 -18.27 10.24 -1.01
C GLY A 323 -18.26 8.81 -0.48
N ASP A 324 -19.38 8.10 -0.60
CA ASP A 324 -19.55 6.78 0.03
C ASP A 324 -19.22 5.62 -0.92
N PHE A 325 -17.99 5.59 -1.41
CA PHE A 325 -17.47 4.49 -2.22
C PHE A 325 -16.48 3.65 -1.43
N TYR A 326 -16.41 2.34 -1.72
CA TYR A 326 -15.36 1.49 -1.15
C TYR A 326 -14.00 1.87 -1.74
N PHE A 327 -13.90 1.89 -3.06
CA PHE A 327 -12.67 2.16 -3.77
C PHE A 327 -12.53 3.65 -4.08
N LYS A 328 -11.88 4.39 -3.18
CA LYS A 328 -11.67 5.84 -3.35
C LYS A 328 -10.77 6.19 -4.52
N HIS A 329 -9.80 5.34 -4.81
CA HIS A 329 -8.84 5.50 -5.89
C HIS A 329 -8.94 4.34 -6.86
N MET A 330 -9.14 4.66 -8.13
CA MET A 330 -9.11 3.73 -9.25
C MET A 330 -8.20 4.28 -10.35
N TYR A 331 -7.38 3.44 -10.94
CA TYR A 331 -6.49 3.85 -12.04
C TYR A 331 -6.26 2.69 -13.00
N LEU A 332 -6.06 3.01 -14.28
CA LEU A 332 -5.55 2.07 -15.26
C LEU A 332 -4.16 1.62 -14.81
N ASP A 333 -3.91 0.32 -14.86
CA ASP A 333 -2.68 -0.25 -14.30
C ASP A 333 -1.42 0.32 -14.97
N PHE A 334 -0.26 0.07 -14.37
CA PHE A 334 1.01 0.64 -14.80
C PHE A 334 1.42 0.19 -16.20
N PRO A 335 1.89 1.10 -17.09
CA PRO A 335 2.24 0.80 -18.46
C PRO A 335 3.61 0.10 -18.55
N VAL A 336 3.67 -1.15 -18.13
CA VAL A 336 4.87 -2.00 -18.13
C VAL A 336 4.72 -3.11 -19.15
N SER A 337 5.71 -3.24 -20.03
CA SER A 337 5.87 -4.38 -20.93
C SER A 337 7.19 -5.08 -20.64
N MET A 338 7.16 -6.37 -20.27
CA MET A 338 8.35 -7.10 -19.84
C MET A 338 8.31 -8.56 -20.31
N GLY A 339 9.38 -9.03 -20.92
CA GLY A 339 9.45 -10.37 -21.50
C GLY A 339 8.37 -10.55 -22.59
N ASP A 340 7.57 -11.59 -22.46
CA ASP A 340 6.44 -11.86 -23.37
C ASP A 340 5.12 -11.17 -22.96
N TYR A 341 5.11 -10.49 -21.83
CA TYR A 341 3.97 -9.68 -21.44
C TYR A 341 3.97 -8.35 -22.15
N ARG A 342 2.83 -7.98 -22.74
CA ARG A 342 2.61 -6.68 -23.39
C ARG A 342 1.47 -5.95 -22.68
N TYR A 343 1.74 -4.69 -22.36
CA TYR A 343 0.71 -3.76 -21.89
C TYR A 343 -0.20 -3.37 -23.07
N SER A 344 -1.42 -2.94 -22.78
CA SER A 344 -2.39 -2.47 -23.78
C SER A 344 -1.76 -1.39 -24.69
N GLU A 345 -1.90 -1.52 -25.99
CA GLU A 345 -1.34 -0.56 -26.95
C GLU A 345 -2.31 0.57 -27.30
N GLY A 346 -3.62 0.35 -27.10
CA GLY A 346 -4.65 1.34 -27.45
C GLY A 346 -5.99 1.13 -26.71
N PRO A 347 -6.88 2.15 -26.74
CA PRO A 347 -8.12 2.15 -25.97
C PRO A 347 -9.14 1.08 -26.37
N ASP A 348 -8.99 0.45 -27.49
CA ASP A 348 -9.79 -0.68 -27.98
C ASP A 348 -9.31 -2.06 -27.49
N GLU A 349 -8.21 -2.09 -26.75
CA GLU A 349 -7.64 -3.30 -26.17
C GLU A 349 -8.01 -3.48 -24.69
N PRO A 350 -7.94 -4.72 -24.18
CA PRO A 350 -8.16 -4.98 -22.76
C PRO A 350 -7.11 -4.32 -21.87
N ILE A 351 -7.53 -3.93 -20.66
CA ILE A 351 -6.64 -3.40 -19.61
C ILE A 351 -7.16 -3.81 -18.23
N VAL A 352 -6.35 -3.62 -17.21
CA VAL A 352 -6.73 -3.79 -15.81
C VAL A 352 -6.89 -2.44 -15.13
N ILE A 353 -8.00 -2.25 -14.41
CA ILE A 353 -8.16 -1.17 -13.45
C ILE A 353 -7.68 -1.67 -12.10
N SER A 354 -6.77 -0.94 -11.49
CA SER A 354 -6.30 -1.16 -10.12
C SER A 354 -7.10 -0.28 -9.17
N ALA A 355 -7.70 -0.88 -8.13
CA ALA A 355 -8.53 -0.15 -7.18
C ALA A 355 -8.21 -0.58 -5.72
N TRP A 356 -8.23 0.39 -4.79
CA TRP A 356 -7.84 0.20 -3.40
C TRP A 356 -8.97 0.58 -2.45
N TYR A 357 -9.23 -0.30 -1.49
CA TYR A 357 -10.20 -0.06 -0.42
C TYR A 357 -9.57 -0.29 0.94
N SER A 358 -9.69 0.68 1.81
CA SER A 358 -9.40 0.56 3.23
C SER A 358 -10.69 0.80 4.02
N PRO A 359 -11.20 -0.21 4.73
CA PRO A 359 -12.43 -0.05 5.50
C PRO A 359 -12.18 0.87 6.70
N THR A 360 -12.79 2.04 6.68
CA THR A 360 -12.68 3.05 7.74
C THR A 360 -13.95 3.14 8.56
N THR A 361 -13.85 3.67 9.76
CA THR A 361 -14.98 4.00 10.63
C THR A 361 -14.74 5.37 11.23
N ARG A 362 -15.44 6.37 10.70
CA ARG A 362 -15.30 7.78 11.12
C ARG A 362 -15.42 7.96 12.62
N GLY A 363 -14.62 8.85 13.18
CA GLY A 363 -14.66 9.23 14.60
C GLY A 363 -13.92 8.29 15.55
N LEU A 364 -13.33 7.20 15.05
CA LEU A 364 -12.46 6.34 15.83
C LEU A 364 -10.98 6.71 15.63
N PRO A 365 -10.12 6.53 16.64
CA PRO A 365 -8.68 6.59 16.47
C PRO A 365 -8.18 5.56 15.46
N ALA A 366 -7.05 5.82 14.79
CA ALA A 366 -6.53 4.99 13.69
C ALA A 366 -6.49 3.47 14.01
N LYS A 367 -5.93 3.07 15.15
CA LYS A 367 -5.84 1.65 15.54
C LYS A 367 -7.20 0.99 15.75
N ASP A 368 -8.20 1.74 16.21
CA ASP A 368 -9.57 1.24 16.40
C ASP A 368 -10.28 1.13 15.05
N GLN A 369 -10.02 2.06 14.11
CA GLN A 369 -10.48 1.92 12.72
C GLN A 369 -9.90 0.65 12.07
N TYR A 370 -8.61 0.33 12.27
CA TYR A 370 -8.01 -0.89 11.74
C TYR A 370 -8.68 -2.16 12.29
N ARG A 371 -8.99 -2.19 13.58
CA ARG A 371 -9.71 -3.32 14.21
C ARG A 371 -11.12 -3.47 13.67
N ALA A 372 -11.86 -2.37 13.60
CA ALA A 372 -13.22 -2.34 13.06
C ALA A 372 -13.24 -2.72 11.58
N GLY A 373 -12.26 -2.22 10.81
CA GLY A 373 -12.10 -2.54 9.40
C GLY A 373 -11.85 -4.02 9.14
N ARG A 374 -11.04 -4.69 9.98
CA ARG A 374 -10.88 -6.16 9.89
C ARG A 374 -12.19 -6.91 10.12
N ALA A 375 -12.95 -6.51 11.14
CA ALA A 375 -14.25 -7.13 11.42
C ALA A 375 -15.18 -6.95 10.22
N ARG A 376 -15.26 -5.73 9.67
CA ARG A 376 -16.07 -5.45 8.48
C ARG A 376 -15.68 -6.30 7.27
N LEU A 377 -14.38 -6.51 7.00
CA LEU A 377 -13.94 -7.34 5.87
C LEU A 377 -14.40 -8.81 6.00
N LEU A 378 -14.60 -9.32 7.22
CA LEU A 378 -15.12 -10.69 7.43
C LEU A 378 -16.62 -10.79 7.09
N GLU A 379 -17.36 -9.70 7.21
CA GLU A 379 -18.80 -9.64 6.95
C GLU A 379 -19.12 -9.42 5.47
N MET A 380 -18.19 -8.81 4.72
CA MET A 380 -18.40 -8.47 3.31
C MET A 380 -18.26 -9.68 2.39
N SER A 381 -19.21 -9.85 1.49
CA SER A 381 -19.17 -10.83 0.41
C SER A 381 -18.49 -10.29 -0.85
N PHE A 382 -18.14 -11.18 -1.79
CA PHE A 382 -17.68 -10.78 -3.12
C PHE A 382 -18.73 -9.90 -3.84
N GLY A 383 -20.01 -10.27 -3.71
CA GLY A 383 -21.10 -9.53 -4.34
C GLY A 383 -21.22 -8.07 -3.86
N ASP A 384 -20.90 -7.78 -2.59
CA ASP A 384 -20.90 -6.40 -2.08
C ASP A 384 -19.84 -5.54 -2.79
N PHE A 385 -18.66 -6.10 -3.04
CA PHE A 385 -17.60 -5.42 -3.78
C PHE A 385 -17.95 -5.27 -5.26
N GLU A 386 -18.47 -6.33 -5.87
CA GLU A 386 -18.87 -6.34 -7.29
C GLU A 386 -19.92 -5.26 -7.56
N GLN A 387 -21.01 -5.22 -6.79
CA GLN A 387 -22.07 -4.20 -6.92
C GLN A 387 -21.52 -2.78 -6.75
N ASN A 388 -20.62 -2.57 -5.76
CA ASN A 388 -19.98 -1.26 -5.56
C ASN A 388 -19.11 -0.85 -6.75
N ILE A 389 -18.32 -1.79 -7.31
CA ILE A 389 -17.48 -1.55 -8.49
C ILE A 389 -18.33 -1.20 -9.71
N TYR A 390 -19.40 -1.98 -10.00
CA TYR A 390 -20.28 -1.74 -11.13
C TYR A 390 -20.94 -0.37 -11.02
N GLY A 391 -21.61 -0.08 -9.91
CA GLY A 391 -22.28 1.21 -9.72
C GLY A 391 -21.33 2.40 -9.74
N HIS A 392 -20.10 2.22 -9.23
CA HIS A 392 -19.08 3.27 -9.23
C HIS A 392 -18.57 3.59 -10.65
N LEU A 393 -18.19 2.56 -11.41
CA LEU A 393 -17.70 2.74 -12.79
C LEU A 393 -18.79 3.26 -13.74
N ASP A 394 -20.03 2.75 -13.64
CA ASP A 394 -21.16 3.25 -14.43
C ASP A 394 -21.49 4.72 -14.10
N GLY A 395 -21.51 5.09 -12.82
CA GLY A 395 -21.71 6.48 -12.40
C GLY A 395 -20.63 7.41 -12.92
N MET A 396 -19.38 6.97 -12.82
CA MET A 396 -18.20 7.75 -13.16
C MET A 396 -17.99 7.90 -14.68
N LEU A 397 -18.16 6.82 -15.45
CA LEU A 397 -17.80 6.74 -16.86
C LEU A 397 -18.99 6.51 -17.80
N GLY A 398 -20.20 6.32 -17.27
CA GLY A 398 -21.39 6.12 -18.09
C GLY A 398 -21.66 7.26 -19.07
N GLY A 399 -21.32 8.49 -18.67
CA GLY A 399 -21.38 9.67 -19.57
C GLY A 399 -20.43 9.59 -20.78
N SER A 400 -19.38 8.77 -20.70
CA SER A 400 -18.41 8.46 -21.76
C SER A 400 -18.69 7.11 -22.42
N GLY A 401 -19.88 6.52 -22.20
CA GLY A 401 -20.33 5.29 -22.86
C GLY A 401 -19.89 3.99 -22.21
N PHE A 402 -19.32 4.01 -20.99
CA PHE A 402 -19.02 2.80 -20.23
C PHE A 402 -20.32 2.10 -19.80
N ASP A 403 -20.32 0.79 -19.84
CA ASP A 403 -21.38 -0.10 -19.40
C ASP A 403 -20.73 -1.27 -18.67
N ALA A 404 -20.85 -1.30 -17.34
CA ALA A 404 -20.13 -2.27 -16.51
C ALA A 404 -20.49 -3.72 -16.86
N ASP A 405 -21.75 -4.02 -17.15
CA ASP A 405 -22.21 -5.36 -17.53
C ASP A 405 -21.55 -5.86 -18.82
N ARG A 406 -21.24 -4.95 -19.73
CA ARG A 406 -20.62 -5.28 -21.02
C ARG A 406 -19.11 -5.25 -20.97
N GLU A 407 -18.53 -4.26 -20.30
CA GLU A 407 -17.10 -3.99 -20.37
C GLU A 407 -16.27 -4.75 -19.33
N ILE A 408 -16.80 -5.05 -18.15
CA ILE A 408 -16.07 -5.81 -17.13
C ILE A 408 -16.00 -7.28 -17.55
N ALA A 409 -14.78 -7.79 -17.71
CA ALA A 409 -14.52 -9.18 -18.08
C ALA A 409 -14.28 -10.07 -16.85
N ALA A 410 -13.62 -9.55 -15.81
CA ALA A 410 -13.33 -10.27 -14.59
C ALA A 410 -12.98 -9.30 -13.46
N ILE A 411 -13.21 -9.75 -12.22
CA ILE A 411 -12.79 -9.06 -11.00
C ILE A 411 -12.04 -10.04 -10.12
N THR A 412 -10.89 -9.63 -9.59
CA THR A 412 -10.21 -10.32 -8.51
C THR A 412 -10.11 -9.40 -7.30
N LEU A 413 -10.32 -9.97 -6.11
CA LEU A 413 -10.25 -9.25 -4.85
C LEU A 413 -9.22 -9.89 -3.93
N ASN A 414 -8.15 -9.18 -3.67
CA ASN A 414 -7.16 -9.58 -2.69
C ASN A 414 -7.48 -8.88 -1.38
N ARG A 415 -7.95 -9.64 -0.38
CA ARG A 415 -8.30 -9.12 0.95
C ARG A 415 -7.20 -9.44 1.93
N TRP A 416 -6.57 -8.40 2.48
CA TRP A 416 -5.57 -8.53 3.52
C TRP A 416 -6.10 -7.95 4.83
N PRO A 417 -6.63 -8.78 5.75
CA PRO A 417 -7.06 -8.29 7.07
C PRO A 417 -5.86 -7.81 7.92
N HIS A 418 -4.65 -8.24 7.55
CA HIS A 418 -3.38 -7.84 8.13
C HIS A 418 -2.42 -7.43 7.00
N GLY A 419 -2.72 -6.34 6.33
CA GLY A 419 -2.00 -5.87 5.16
C GLY A 419 -0.66 -5.21 5.51
N TYR A 420 -0.60 -3.89 5.50
CA TYR A 420 0.65 -3.18 5.79
C TYR A 420 1.16 -3.39 7.22
N ALA A 421 2.48 -3.35 7.39
CA ALA A 421 3.10 -3.13 8.68
C ALA A 421 2.64 -1.77 9.23
N TYR A 422 2.55 -1.65 10.57
CA TYR A 422 2.23 -0.39 11.21
C TYR A 422 3.49 0.47 11.30
N GLU A 423 3.51 1.61 10.65
CA GLU A 423 4.65 2.54 10.56
C GLU A 423 4.56 3.71 11.55
N PHE A 424 3.89 3.50 12.70
CA PHE A 424 3.69 4.53 13.73
C PHE A 424 2.82 5.71 13.28
N GLU A 425 1.87 5.44 12.42
CA GLU A 425 0.91 6.43 11.95
C GLU A 425 -0.20 6.69 12.96
N GLY A 426 -0.77 7.90 12.91
CA GLY A 426 -1.88 8.31 13.74
C GLY A 426 -1.58 9.54 14.59
N VAL A 427 -2.63 10.09 15.18
CA VAL A 427 -2.54 11.28 16.05
C VAL A 427 -1.92 10.89 17.40
N GLY A 428 -0.93 11.65 17.86
CA GLY A 428 -0.33 11.49 19.19
C GLY A 428 0.62 10.30 19.34
N VAL A 429 1.07 9.70 18.24
CA VAL A 429 2.14 8.69 18.30
C VAL A 429 3.45 9.37 18.75
N PRO A 430 4.25 8.77 19.65
CA PRO A 430 5.50 9.35 20.08
C PRO A 430 6.43 9.71 18.90
N LEU A 431 6.91 10.94 18.85
CA LEU A 431 7.74 11.46 17.75
C LEU A 431 9.08 10.75 17.58
N GLU A 432 9.55 10.08 18.63
CA GLU A 432 10.76 9.27 18.61
C GLU A 432 10.57 7.88 18.01
N TYR A 433 9.32 7.48 17.72
CA TYR A 433 9.05 6.18 17.09
C TYR A 433 9.21 6.29 15.57
N ASP A 434 10.09 5.45 15.05
CA ASP A 434 10.39 5.32 13.63
C ASP A 434 10.84 3.87 13.31
N ARG A 435 11.36 3.63 12.13
CA ARG A 435 11.91 2.32 11.72
C ARG A 435 13.04 1.82 12.64
N TYR A 436 13.77 2.70 13.31
CA TYR A 436 14.95 2.38 14.11
C TYR A 436 14.70 2.43 15.62
N ASN A 437 13.58 3.00 16.02
CA ASN A 437 13.22 3.16 17.42
C ASN A 437 11.72 2.99 17.64
N GLY A 438 11.34 2.07 18.51
CA GLY A 438 9.94 1.84 18.86
C GLY A 438 9.66 0.46 19.43
N PRO A 439 8.41 0.16 19.77
CA PRO A 439 8.03 -1.13 20.35
C PRO A 439 8.40 -2.35 19.50
N HIS A 440 8.42 -2.23 18.16
CA HIS A 440 8.77 -3.32 17.25
C HIS A 440 10.17 -3.88 17.50
N ILE A 441 11.13 -3.06 17.98
CA ILE A 441 12.51 -3.51 18.33
C ILE A 441 12.44 -4.57 19.43
N ARG A 442 11.62 -4.36 20.47
CA ARG A 442 11.39 -5.39 21.50
C ARG A 442 10.57 -6.54 20.92
N GLY A 443 9.57 -6.24 20.09
CA GLY A 443 8.69 -7.25 19.48
C GLY A 443 9.44 -8.27 18.62
N ARG A 444 10.54 -7.88 17.96
CA ARG A 444 11.37 -8.74 17.10
C ARG A 444 12.53 -9.43 17.81
N ALA A 445 12.66 -9.26 19.11
CA ALA A 445 13.81 -9.80 19.85
C ALA A 445 13.90 -11.33 19.71
N GLN A 446 15.11 -11.83 19.52
CA GLN A 446 15.40 -13.26 19.42
C GLN A 446 15.00 -14.02 20.69
N ILE A 447 14.47 -15.22 20.57
CA ILE A 447 14.11 -16.13 21.65
C ILE A 447 14.92 -17.42 21.47
N GLY A 448 16.12 -17.47 22.02
CA GLY A 448 17.00 -18.63 21.86
C GLY A 448 17.26 -18.95 20.37
N ARG A 449 16.75 -20.05 19.88
CA ARG A 449 16.89 -20.51 18.48
C ARG A 449 15.74 -20.07 17.55
N LEU A 450 14.93 -19.11 18.04
CA LEU A 450 13.86 -18.50 17.28
C LEU A 450 14.21 -17.05 16.98
N SER A 451 14.22 -16.65 15.70
CA SER A 451 14.27 -15.27 15.26
C SER A 451 12.98 -14.88 14.57
N ILE A 452 12.67 -13.60 14.55
CA ILE A 452 11.42 -13.03 13.97
C ILE A 452 11.81 -12.11 12.83
N ALA A 453 11.30 -12.36 11.63
CA ALA A 453 11.64 -11.59 10.43
C ALA A 453 10.45 -11.40 9.51
N ASN A 454 10.09 -10.16 9.27
CA ASN A 454 9.17 -9.70 8.24
C ASN A 454 9.11 -8.15 8.28
N SER A 455 8.29 -7.52 7.46
CA SER A 455 8.12 -6.06 7.46
C SER A 455 7.61 -5.49 8.80
N ASP A 456 6.78 -6.26 9.57
CA ASP A 456 6.31 -5.82 10.90
C ASP A 456 7.49 -5.65 11.88
N SER A 457 8.54 -6.49 11.71
CA SER A 457 9.74 -6.46 12.55
C SER A 457 10.58 -5.20 12.33
N GLU A 458 10.41 -4.53 11.21
CA GLU A 458 11.06 -3.27 10.86
C GLU A 458 10.13 -2.06 11.00
N ALA A 459 8.86 -2.25 11.37
CA ALA A 459 7.82 -1.21 11.30
C ALA A 459 7.89 -0.45 9.96
N TYR A 460 8.03 -1.20 8.85
CA TYR A 460 8.29 -0.64 7.54
C TYR A 460 7.69 -1.52 6.43
N ALA A 461 6.64 -1.04 5.76
CA ALA A 461 5.77 -1.82 4.88
C ALA A 461 6.33 -2.07 3.46
N TYR A 462 7.63 -2.05 3.29
CA TYR A 462 8.30 -2.19 1.99
C TYR A 462 9.10 -3.49 1.88
N VAL A 463 9.31 -3.96 0.64
CA VAL A 463 10.00 -5.23 0.38
C VAL A 463 11.43 -5.25 0.94
N HIS A 464 12.16 -4.15 0.83
CA HIS A 464 13.52 -4.08 1.37
C HIS A 464 13.56 -4.07 2.91
N GLY A 465 12.51 -3.59 3.59
CA GLY A 465 12.39 -3.75 5.04
C GLY A 465 12.27 -5.23 5.43
N ALA A 466 11.53 -6.02 4.67
CA ALA A 466 11.45 -7.47 4.89
C ALA A 466 12.78 -8.18 4.61
N ILE A 467 13.54 -7.75 3.59
CA ILE A 467 14.87 -8.28 3.28
C ILE A 467 15.86 -7.98 4.42
N ASP A 468 15.89 -6.73 4.91
CA ASP A 468 16.75 -6.34 6.03
C ASP A 468 16.41 -7.12 7.31
N ALA A 469 15.11 -7.36 7.55
CA ALA A 469 14.66 -8.20 8.67
C ALA A 469 15.14 -9.65 8.54
N ALA A 470 15.13 -10.20 7.32
CA ALA A 470 15.59 -11.55 7.06
C ALA A 470 17.11 -11.69 7.28
N ASP A 471 17.89 -10.76 6.76
CA ASP A 471 19.35 -10.71 6.99
C ASP A 471 19.70 -10.64 8.49
N ARG A 472 19.04 -9.73 9.21
CA ARG A 472 19.21 -9.63 10.67
C ARG A 472 18.88 -10.96 11.37
N ALA A 473 17.75 -11.59 11.04
CA ALA A 473 17.32 -12.81 11.70
C ALA A 473 18.25 -13.99 11.41
N VAL A 474 18.84 -14.08 10.22
CA VAL A 474 19.85 -15.08 9.88
C VAL A 474 21.14 -14.83 10.70
N ASN A 475 21.61 -13.60 10.75
CA ASN A 475 22.80 -13.24 11.54
C ASN A 475 22.62 -13.52 13.04
N GLU A 476 21.44 -13.28 13.61
CA GLU A 476 21.10 -13.67 14.99
C GLU A 476 21.26 -15.18 15.26
N GLN A 477 20.98 -16.02 14.28
CA GLN A 477 21.05 -17.48 14.41
C GLN A 477 22.43 -18.05 14.13
N LEU A 478 23.25 -17.34 13.37
CA LEU A 478 24.62 -17.77 13.05
C LEU A 478 25.65 -17.32 14.09
N GLY A 479 25.32 -16.33 14.94
CA GLY A 479 26.17 -15.81 16.03
C GLY A 479 27.02 -14.67 15.57
#